data_16e20f3615bcbe45a7eece09935ec35a
#
_entry.id   16e20f3615bcbe45a7eece09935ec35a
#
_cell.length_a   1.000
_cell.length_b   1.000
_cell.length_c   1.000
_cell.angle_alpha   90.00
_cell.angle_beta   90.00
_cell.angle_gamma   90.00
#
_symmetry.space_group_name_H-M   'P 1'
#
loop_
_entity.id
_entity.type
_entity.pdbx_description
1 polymer ?
#
loop_
_entity_poly.entity_id
_entity_poly.type
_entity_poly.pdbx_seq_one_letter_code
_entity_poly.pdbx_strand_id
1 'polypeptide(L)'
;MFANYCRILIRSLRKTSLYAFINILGLGIGIAAMIWGVQVYRFNTSYDSWHPNREHIFRVLITVAGGEGLKGPCPGPLSAAAVRDYPVVQRAVRWEGRGLSIQAPGKDPFAVQVHFTDPSFLDLFSFPLVHGHARLDDPSTVVITETAARKFFGGATDAIGKTLVLYSDQPFKKPVTVTGILKDPPANSSFQFETLCPRSLSPCCWTTGGCPSTTAC
;
A
#
# COMPACT_ATOMS: atom_id res chain seq x y z
N MET A 1 13.58 -56.61 -4.96
CA MET A 1 13.63 -56.14 -6.35
C MET A 1 14.01 -54.65 -6.44
N PHE A 2 13.41 -53.74 -5.66
CA PHE A 2 13.69 -52.29 -5.70
C PHE A 2 15.18 -51.92 -5.51
N ALA A 3 15.86 -52.57 -4.55
CA ALA A 3 17.29 -52.32 -4.28
C ALA A 3 18.24 -52.64 -5.46
N ASN A 4 17.90 -53.64 -6.27
CA ASN A 4 18.67 -53.99 -7.46
C ASN A 4 18.49 -52.96 -8.59
N TYR A 5 17.26 -52.42 -8.78
CA TYR A 5 17.01 -51.37 -9.76
C TYR A 5 17.74 -50.07 -9.38
N CYS A 6 17.74 -49.67 -8.11
CA CYS A 6 18.50 -48.53 -7.64
C CYS A 6 20.01 -48.67 -7.86
N ARG A 7 20.57 -49.89 -7.64
CA ARG A 7 22.00 -50.16 -7.84
C ARG A 7 22.40 -50.10 -9.31
N ILE A 8 21.55 -50.63 -10.21
CA ILE A 8 21.74 -50.56 -11.65
C ILE A 8 21.66 -49.11 -12.14
N LEU A 9 20.67 -48.33 -11.68
CA LEU A 9 20.53 -46.89 -12.00
C LEU A 9 21.76 -46.11 -11.59
N ILE A 10 22.24 -46.26 -10.35
CA ILE A 10 23.45 -45.57 -9.86
C ILE A 10 24.67 -45.92 -10.68
N ARG A 11 24.83 -47.19 -11.07
CA ARG A 11 25.95 -47.65 -11.89
C ARG A 11 25.89 -47.11 -13.32
N SER A 12 24.69 -47.01 -13.90
CA SER A 12 24.45 -46.38 -15.22
C SER A 12 24.75 -44.91 -15.21
N LEU A 13 24.26 -44.19 -14.18
CA LEU A 13 24.51 -42.74 -13.98
C LEU A 13 26.00 -42.41 -13.86
N ARG A 14 26.79 -43.30 -13.20
CA ARG A 14 28.24 -43.12 -13.09
C ARG A 14 28.98 -43.39 -14.42
N LYS A 15 28.46 -44.25 -15.27
CA LYS A 15 29.08 -44.56 -16.57
C LYS A 15 28.85 -43.47 -17.62
N THR A 16 27.71 -42.73 -17.52
CA THR A 16 27.35 -41.63 -18.42
C THR A 16 27.11 -40.33 -17.63
N SER A 17 28.06 -40.01 -16.77
CA SER A 17 27.89 -38.95 -15.77
C SER A 17 27.58 -37.56 -16.37
N LEU A 18 28.23 -37.22 -17.47
CA LEU A 18 27.99 -35.92 -18.13
C LEU A 18 26.57 -35.80 -18.69
N TYR A 19 26.11 -36.87 -19.38
CA TYR A 19 24.75 -36.90 -19.95
C TYR A 19 23.68 -36.87 -18.85
N ALA A 20 23.88 -37.67 -17.80
CA ALA A 20 22.98 -37.68 -16.64
C ALA A 20 22.94 -36.32 -15.92
N PHE A 21 24.11 -35.67 -15.76
CA PHE A 21 24.21 -34.34 -15.15
C PHE A 21 23.45 -33.28 -15.95
N ILE A 22 23.63 -33.24 -17.29
CA ILE A 22 22.91 -32.28 -18.16
C ILE A 22 21.41 -32.50 -18.08
N ASN A 23 20.92 -33.73 -18.10
CA ASN A 23 19.50 -34.02 -18.02
C ASN A 23 18.90 -33.65 -16.65
N ILE A 24 19.59 -33.97 -15.55
CA ILE A 24 19.15 -33.62 -14.19
C ILE A 24 19.14 -32.08 -14.02
N LEU A 25 20.18 -31.41 -14.52
CA LEU A 25 20.28 -29.96 -14.45
C LEU A 25 19.17 -29.29 -15.28
N GLY A 26 18.95 -29.75 -16.51
CA GLY A 26 17.88 -29.24 -17.37
C GLY A 26 16.50 -29.45 -16.77
N LEU A 27 16.23 -30.64 -16.23
CA LEU A 27 14.97 -30.92 -15.54
C LEU A 27 14.82 -30.05 -14.28
N GLY A 28 15.89 -29.91 -13.51
CA GLY A 28 15.91 -29.06 -12.31
C GLY A 28 15.60 -27.60 -12.61
N ILE A 29 16.22 -27.02 -13.65
CA ILE A 29 15.94 -25.67 -14.11
C ILE A 29 14.47 -25.53 -14.58
N GLY A 30 13.99 -26.52 -15.36
CA GLY A 30 12.60 -26.52 -15.84
C GLY A 30 11.58 -26.52 -14.70
N ILE A 31 11.78 -27.37 -13.69
CA ILE A 31 10.92 -27.42 -12.51
C ILE A 31 11.01 -26.12 -11.70
N ALA A 32 12.20 -25.58 -11.51
CA ALA A 32 12.39 -24.31 -10.78
C ALA A 32 11.69 -23.15 -11.49
N ALA A 33 11.80 -23.06 -12.82
CA ALA A 33 11.11 -22.05 -13.61
C ALA A 33 9.57 -22.19 -13.53
N MET A 34 9.07 -23.43 -13.56
CA MET A 34 7.63 -23.68 -13.40
C MET A 34 7.12 -23.26 -12.01
N ILE A 35 7.83 -23.63 -10.96
CA ILE A 35 7.47 -23.24 -9.57
C ILE A 35 7.46 -21.72 -9.44
N TRP A 36 8.49 -21.05 -9.95
CA TRP A 36 8.52 -19.57 -9.94
C TRP A 36 7.34 -18.99 -10.72
N GLY A 37 7.07 -19.44 -11.94
CA GLY A 37 5.96 -18.96 -12.74
C GLY A 37 4.62 -19.07 -12.00
N VAL A 38 4.38 -20.20 -11.35
CA VAL A 38 3.17 -20.39 -10.51
C VAL A 38 3.14 -19.42 -9.31
N GLN A 39 4.28 -19.18 -8.66
CA GLN A 39 4.34 -18.25 -7.54
C GLN A 39 4.07 -16.79 -7.98
N VAL A 40 4.70 -16.36 -9.09
CA VAL A 40 4.46 -15.02 -9.66
C VAL A 40 3.01 -14.86 -10.08
N TYR A 41 2.44 -15.86 -10.74
CA TYR A 41 1.02 -15.84 -11.12
C TYR A 41 0.11 -15.72 -9.90
N ARG A 42 0.32 -16.55 -8.86
CA ARG A 42 -0.47 -16.49 -7.61
C ARG A 42 -0.31 -15.15 -6.90
N PHE A 43 0.89 -14.61 -6.83
CA PHE A 43 1.14 -13.31 -6.23
C PHE A 43 0.38 -12.20 -6.97
N ASN A 44 0.47 -12.15 -8.30
CA ASN A 44 -0.21 -11.14 -9.11
C ASN A 44 -1.75 -11.24 -9.06
N THR A 45 -2.29 -12.46 -8.99
CA THR A 45 -3.76 -12.66 -8.92
C THR A 45 -4.31 -12.51 -7.51
N SER A 46 -3.45 -12.48 -6.47
CA SER A 46 -3.85 -12.31 -5.08
C SER A 46 -3.89 -10.86 -4.62
N TYR A 47 -3.55 -9.88 -5.50
CA TYR A 47 -3.60 -8.46 -5.14
C TYR A 47 -5.00 -8.07 -4.66
N ASP A 48 -5.04 -7.37 -3.51
CA ASP A 48 -6.25 -6.84 -2.87
C ASP A 48 -7.39 -7.87 -2.65
N SER A 49 -7.07 -9.17 -2.74
CA SER A 49 -8.06 -10.26 -2.60
C SER A 49 -8.69 -10.34 -1.20
N TRP A 50 -8.07 -9.73 -0.21
CA TRP A 50 -8.53 -9.71 1.18
C TRP A 50 -9.60 -8.66 1.48
N HIS A 51 -9.88 -7.73 0.54
CA HIS A 51 -10.98 -6.78 0.69
C HIS A 51 -12.33 -7.45 0.36
N PRO A 52 -13.33 -7.39 1.27
CA PRO A 52 -14.63 -8.04 1.05
C PRO A 52 -15.35 -7.51 -0.19
N ASN A 53 -15.23 -6.22 -0.48
CA ASN A 53 -15.95 -5.53 -1.57
C ASN A 53 -15.11 -5.35 -2.84
N ARG A 54 -14.04 -6.12 -3.03
CA ARG A 54 -13.09 -5.94 -4.14
C ARG A 54 -13.75 -5.91 -5.53
N GLU A 55 -14.83 -6.66 -5.72
CA GLU A 55 -15.52 -6.76 -7.00
C GLU A 55 -16.31 -5.49 -7.38
N HIS A 56 -16.57 -4.63 -6.39
CA HIS A 56 -17.29 -3.36 -6.55
C HIS A 56 -16.38 -2.13 -6.42
N ILE A 57 -15.07 -2.34 -6.29
CA ILE A 57 -14.09 -1.26 -6.17
C ILE A 57 -13.38 -1.08 -7.51
N PHE A 58 -13.45 0.13 -8.04
CA PHE A 58 -12.84 0.48 -9.33
C PHE A 58 -11.90 1.66 -9.16
N ARG A 59 -10.72 1.56 -9.77
CA ARG A 59 -9.78 2.66 -9.85
C ARG A 59 -10.10 3.50 -11.09
N VAL A 60 -10.36 4.78 -10.89
CA VAL A 60 -10.56 5.73 -11.99
C VAL A 60 -9.21 6.17 -12.54
N LEU A 61 -9.05 6.06 -13.84
CA LEU A 61 -7.89 6.53 -14.59
C LEU A 61 -8.37 7.53 -15.65
N ILE A 62 -7.53 8.51 -15.98
CA ILE A 62 -7.82 9.50 -17.01
C ILE A 62 -6.89 9.32 -18.21
N THR A 63 -7.40 9.67 -19.39
CA THR A 63 -6.60 9.86 -20.59
C THR A 63 -6.44 11.35 -20.84
N VAL A 64 -5.22 11.81 -20.98
CA VAL A 64 -4.95 13.21 -21.32
C VAL A 64 -4.87 13.31 -22.84
N ALA A 65 -5.57 14.29 -23.42
CA ALA A 65 -5.54 14.55 -24.86
C ALA A 65 -4.11 14.77 -25.33
N GLY A 66 -3.67 14.02 -26.35
CA GLY A 66 -2.29 14.05 -26.86
C GLY A 66 -1.25 13.25 -26.05
N GLY A 67 -1.67 12.56 -24.97
CA GLY A 67 -0.82 11.66 -24.20
C GLY A 67 -1.10 10.20 -24.53
N GLU A 68 -0.06 9.38 -24.56
CA GLU A 68 -0.22 7.93 -24.67
C GLU A 68 -0.52 7.30 -23.30
N GLY A 69 -1.54 6.45 -23.25
CA GLY A 69 -1.90 5.61 -22.11
C GLY A 69 -2.79 6.27 -21.04
N LEU A 70 -3.23 5.43 -20.11
CA LEU A 70 -4.03 5.82 -18.96
C LEU A 70 -3.15 6.36 -17.84
N LYS A 71 -3.51 7.50 -17.25
CA LYS A 71 -2.82 8.12 -16.14
C LYS A 71 -3.63 8.00 -14.84
N GLY A 72 -2.93 7.76 -13.72
CA GLY A 72 -3.56 7.60 -12.42
C GLY A 72 -4.01 8.90 -11.73
N PRO A 73 -3.28 10.03 -11.86
CA PRO A 73 -3.69 11.27 -11.20
C PRO A 73 -4.96 11.83 -11.82
N CYS A 74 -6.02 11.92 -11.01
CA CYS A 74 -7.30 12.49 -11.41
C CYS A 74 -7.52 13.84 -10.75
N PRO A 75 -8.24 14.79 -11.40
CA PRO A 75 -8.60 16.07 -10.78
C PRO A 75 -9.39 15.86 -9.48
N GLY A 76 -9.06 16.66 -8.45
CA GLY A 76 -9.70 16.54 -7.13
C GLY A 76 -11.25 16.59 -7.14
N PRO A 77 -11.91 17.43 -7.96
CA PRO A 77 -13.37 17.51 -8.02
C PRO A 77 -14.07 16.29 -8.59
N LEU A 78 -13.33 15.42 -9.32
CA LEU A 78 -13.92 14.27 -10.01
C LEU A 78 -14.63 13.32 -9.04
N SER A 79 -14.10 13.13 -7.83
CA SER A 79 -14.71 12.25 -6.83
C SER A 79 -16.10 12.73 -6.39
N ALA A 80 -16.25 14.01 -6.12
CA ALA A 80 -17.52 14.60 -5.73
C ALA A 80 -18.51 14.63 -6.90
N ALA A 81 -18.04 14.96 -8.11
CA ALA A 81 -18.86 14.95 -9.31
C ALA A 81 -19.34 13.52 -9.65
N ALA A 82 -18.49 12.52 -9.52
CA ALA A 82 -18.85 11.13 -9.79
C ALA A 82 -20.00 10.65 -8.89
N VAL A 83 -19.91 10.92 -7.58
CA VAL A 83 -20.96 10.52 -6.63
C VAL A 83 -22.27 11.30 -6.88
N ARG A 84 -22.18 12.58 -7.27
CA ARG A 84 -23.37 13.41 -7.52
C ARG A 84 -24.07 13.03 -8.82
N ASP A 85 -23.29 12.83 -9.90
CA ASP A 85 -23.84 12.76 -11.26
C ASP A 85 -24.13 11.30 -11.70
N TYR A 86 -23.56 10.32 -11.00
CA TYR A 86 -23.72 8.89 -11.30
C TYR A 86 -24.27 8.10 -10.12
N PRO A 87 -25.57 7.77 -10.08
CA PRO A 87 -26.21 7.05 -8.97
C PRO A 87 -25.62 5.66 -8.67
N VAL A 88 -24.94 5.07 -9.64
CA VAL A 88 -24.24 3.78 -9.47
C VAL A 88 -22.99 3.91 -8.58
N VAL A 89 -22.43 5.11 -8.49
CA VAL A 89 -21.27 5.40 -7.68
C VAL A 89 -21.71 5.73 -6.25
N GLN A 90 -21.66 4.77 -5.36
CA GLN A 90 -22.09 4.95 -3.98
C GLN A 90 -21.09 5.77 -3.15
N ARG A 91 -19.79 5.56 -3.38
CA ARG A 91 -18.70 6.25 -2.66
C ARG A 91 -17.53 6.47 -3.61
N ALA A 92 -16.82 7.57 -3.42
CA ALA A 92 -15.56 7.84 -4.07
C ALA A 92 -14.54 8.28 -3.02
N VAL A 93 -13.31 7.81 -3.17
CA VAL A 93 -12.22 8.07 -2.23
C VAL A 93 -11.00 8.55 -3.01
N ARG A 94 -10.39 9.60 -2.53
CA ARG A 94 -9.13 10.13 -3.08
C ARG A 94 -7.96 9.59 -2.27
N TRP A 95 -6.89 9.28 -2.96
CA TRP A 95 -5.66 8.79 -2.40
C TRP A 95 -4.49 9.60 -2.92
N GLU A 96 -3.74 10.20 -2.02
CA GLU A 96 -2.59 11.05 -2.37
C GLU A 96 -1.42 10.72 -1.45
N GLY A 97 -0.28 10.35 -2.02
CA GLY A 97 0.97 10.12 -1.28
C GLY A 97 1.92 11.31 -1.44
N ARG A 98 2.50 11.78 -0.34
CA ARG A 98 3.53 12.83 -0.32
C ARG A 98 4.69 12.48 0.60
N GLY A 99 5.90 12.80 0.14
CA GLY A 99 7.07 12.81 1.01
C GLY A 99 7.01 14.02 1.94
N LEU A 100 6.92 13.76 3.24
CA LEU A 100 6.98 14.76 4.30
C LEU A 100 8.02 14.34 5.33
N SER A 101 8.44 15.27 6.18
CA SER A 101 9.22 14.94 7.37
C SER A 101 8.29 14.83 8.58
N ILE A 102 8.45 13.78 9.36
CA ILE A 102 7.72 13.57 10.62
C ILE A 102 8.71 13.65 11.77
N GLN A 103 8.34 14.39 12.81
CA GLN A 103 9.04 14.42 14.07
C GLN A 103 8.19 13.76 15.16
N ALA A 104 8.72 12.71 15.77
CA ALA A 104 8.19 12.13 17.00
C ALA A 104 8.81 12.82 18.24
N PRO A 105 8.15 12.78 19.41
CA PRO A 105 8.68 13.35 20.62
C PRO A 105 10.08 12.81 20.96
N GLY A 106 11.04 13.72 21.17
CA GLY A 106 12.42 13.37 21.50
C GLY A 106 13.26 12.77 20.36
N LYS A 107 12.79 12.84 19.12
CA LYS A 107 13.53 12.39 17.93
C LYS A 107 13.70 13.53 16.92
N ASP A 108 14.73 13.42 16.11
CA ASP A 108 14.92 14.33 14.97
C ASP A 108 13.89 14.05 13.88
N PRO A 109 13.52 15.06 13.08
CA PRO A 109 12.64 14.87 11.93
C PRO A 109 13.28 13.92 10.89
N PHE A 110 12.48 13.02 10.35
CA PHE A 110 12.93 12.11 9.28
C PHE A 110 11.86 11.99 8.18
N ALA A 111 12.32 11.75 6.96
CA ALA A 111 11.46 11.66 5.79
C ALA A 111 10.59 10.39 5.82
N VAL A 112 9.30 10.57 5.56
CA VAL A 112 8.28 9.50 5.50
C VAL A 112 7.30 9.77 4.38
N GLN A 113 6.81 8.72 3.74
CA GLN A 113 5.65 8.82 2.86
C GLN A 113 4.38 8.91 3.69
N VAL A 114 3.72 10.07 3.64
CA VAL A 114 2.43 10.32 4.28
C VAL A 114 1.35 10.23 3.23
N HIS A 115 0.28 9.52 3.53
CA HIS A 115 -0.85 9.37 2.63
C HIS A 115 -2.05 10.16 3.15
N PHE A 116 -2.60 10.98 2.27
CA PHE A 116 -3.79 11.78 2.54
C PHE A 116 -5.00 11.16 1.85
N THR A 117 -6.08 10.98 2.58
CA THR A 117 -7.26 10.32 2.06
C THR A 117 -8.54 10.88 2.67
N ASP A 118 -9.66 10.57 2.05
CA ASP A 118 -10.99 10.93 2.55
C ASP A 118 -11.39 10.04 3.74
N PRO A 119 -12.24 10.51 4.67
CA PRO A 119 -12.69 9.75 5.83
C PRO A 119 -13.30 8.38 5.49
N SER A 120 -14.01 8.31 4.36
CA SER A 120 -14.64 7.07 3.87
C SER A 120 -13.67 5.99 3.38
N PHE A 121 -12.35 6.25 3.37
CA PHE A 121 -11.34 5.29 2.97
C PHE A 121 -11.36 4.02 3.83
N LEU A 122 -11.41 4.18 5.14
CA LEU A 122 -11.41 3.06 6.08
C LEU A 122 -12.73 2.29 6.10
N ASP A 123 -13.83 2.89 5.64
CA ASP A 123 -15.10 2.21 5.45
C ASP A 123 -15.12 1.39 4.15
N LEU A 124 -14.43 1.89 3.10
CA LEU A 124 -14.37 1.24 1.81
C LEU A 124 -13.37 0.07 1.82
N PHE A 125 -12.22 0.30 2.46
CA PHE A 125 -11.11 -0.65 2.56
C PHE A 125 -10.98 -1.16 4.01
N SER A 126 -11.17 -2.45 4.19
CA SER A 126 -11.21 -3.10 5.51
C SER A 126 -9.79 -3.35 6.04
N PHE A 127 -9.12 -2.31 6.55
CA PHE A 127 -7.85 -2.49 7.26
C PHE A 127 -8.10 -2.86 8.73
N PRO A 128 -7.53 -3.98 9.23
CA PRO A 128 -7.73 -4.38 10.61
C PRO A 128 -7.16 -3.33 11.60
N LEU A 129 -8.01 -2.87 12.50
CA LEU A 129 -7.62 -2.00 13.60
C LEU A 129 -6.99 -2.85 14.71
N VAL A 130 -5.83 -2.45 15.19
CA VAL A 130 -5.11 -3.12 16.29
C VAL A 130 -5.39 -2.42 17.62
N HIS A 131 -5.27 -1.08 17.63
CA HIS A 131 -5.51 -0.26 18.82
C HIS A 131 -6.16 1.07 18.47
N GLY A 132 -6.94 1.62 19.41
CA GLY A 132 -7.52 2.96 19.31
C GLY A 132 -8.75 3.04 18.40
N HIS A 133 -8.91 4.16 17.72
CA HIS A 133 -10.00 4.45 16.79
C HIS A 133 -9.43 4.98 15.48
N ALA A 134 -9.69 4.27 14.39
CA ALA A 134 -9.23 4.68 13.07
C ALA A 134 -10.24 5.64 12.43
N ARG A 135 -10.19 6.93 12.80
CA ARG A 135 -11.02 7.99 12.26
C ARG A 135 -10.16 9.04 11.55
N LEU A 136 -10.63 9.51 10.39
CA LEU A 136 -9.97 10.51 9.55
C LEU A 136 -10.86 11.73 9.34
N ASP A 137 -11.81 11.97 10.25
CA ASP A 137 -12.75 13.09 10.17
C ASP A 137 -12.14 14.39 10.69
N ASP A 138 -11.28 14.30 11.71
CA ASP A 138 -10.65 15.44 12.36
C ASP A 138 -9.28 15.74 11.73
N PRO A 139 -9.04 16.97 11.24
CA PRO A 139 -7.76 17.37 10.67
C PRO A 139 -6.58 17.40 11.65
N SER A 140 -6.80 17.19 12.93
CA SER A 140 -5.75 17.10 13.95
C SER A 140 -5.32 15.66 14.26
N THR A 141 -5.88 14.67 13.56
CA THR A 141 -5.65 13.25 13.83
C THR A 141 -4.80 12.58 12.76
N VAL A 142 -4.16 11.48 13.15
CA VAL A 142 -3.39 10.63 12.27
C VAL A 142 -3.58 9.16 12.67
N VAL A 143 -3.67 8.30 11.67
CA VAL A 143 -3.70 6.85 11.85
C VAL A 143 -2.41 6.29 11.28
N ILE A 144 -1.75 5.40 12.02
CA ILE A 144 -0.46 4.84 11.66
C ILE A 144 -0.51 3.31 11.65
N THR A 145 0.44 2.68 10.99
CA THR A 145 0.58 1.22 11.03
C THR A 145 1.39 0.76 12.25
N GLU A 146 1.36 -0.55 12.56
CA GLU A 146 2.16 -1.12 13.64
C GLU A 146 3.66 -0.89 13.44
N THR A 147 4.16 -1.04 12.21
CA THR A 147 5.56 -0.77 11.88
C THR A 147 5.92 0.69 12.10
N ALA A 148 5.05 1.62 11.69
CA ALA A 148 5.23 3.04 11.95
C ALA A 148 5.20 3.37 13.46
N ALA A 149 4.30 2.76 14.23
CA ALA A 149 4.23 2.95 15.67
C ALA A 149 5.52 2.51 16.38
N ARG A 150 6.07 1.36 15.99
CA ARG A 150 7.38 0.90 16.51
C ARG A 150 8.53 1.84 16.12
N LYS A 151 8.54 2.32 14.88
CA LYS A 151 9.56 3.23 14.35
C LYS A 151 9.53 4.60 15.07
N PHE A 152 8.34 5.15 15.32
CA PHE A 152 8.17 6.47 15.91
C PHE A 152 8.30 6.46 17.44
N PHE A 153 7.69 5.49 18.10
CA PHE A 153 7.50 5.46 19.55
C PHE A 153 8.14 4.24 20.26
N GLY A 154 8.64 3.27 19.51
CA GLY A 154 9.24 2.05 20.06
C GLY A 154 8.22 0.93 20.37
N GLY A 155 6.92 1.25 20.45
CA GLY A 155 5.85 0.28 20.71
C GLY A 155 4.51 0.73 20.15
N ALA A 156 3.62 -0.22 19.85
CA ALA A 156 2.30 0.10 19.32
C ALA A 156 1.39 0.72 20.38
N THR A 157 1.34 0.15 21.58
CA THR A 157 0.46 0.61 22.67
C THR A 157 0.77 2.02 23.12
N ASP A 158 2.05 2.39 23.10
CA ASP A 158 2.52 3.69 23.59
C ASP A 158 2.30 4.84 22.60
N ALA A 159 1.87 4.55 21.39
CA ALA A 159 1.71 5.55 20.33
C ALA A 159 0.36 6.29 20.41
N ILE A 160 -0.69 5.65 20.95
CA ILE A 160 -2.03 6.25 21.03
C ILE A 160 -2.01 7.50 21.91
N GLY A 161 -2.63 8.59 21.42
CA GLY A 161 -2.72 9.88 22.11
C GLY A 161 -1.44 10.72 22.05
N LYS A 162 -0.34 10.18 21.50
CA LYS A 162 0.89 10.97 21.32
C LYS A 162 0.81 11.85 20.07
N THR A 163 1.51 12.98 20.13
CA THR A 163 1.54 13.96 19.05
C THR A 163 2.77 13.73 18.17
N LEU A 164 2.56 13.72 16.86
CA LEU A 164 3.56 13.82 15.82
C LEU A 164 3.53 15.22 15.21
N VAL A 165 4.65 15.70 14.72
CA VAL A 165 4.68 16.98 13.99
C VAL A 165 5.04 16.70 12.55
N LEU A 166 4.17 17.11 11.63
CA LEU A 166 4.38 17.02 10.19
C LEU A 166 5.08 18.29 9.69
N TYR A 167 6.09 18.11 8.86
CA TYR A 167 6.83 19.18 8.20
C TYR A 167 6.82 18.96 6.68
N SER A 168 6.67 20.06 5.94
CA SER A 168 6.86 20.11 4.48
C SER A 168 7.99 21.07 4.14
N ASP A 169 8.49 21.02 2.90
CA ASP A 169 9.48 21.97 2.34
C ASP A 169 8.97 23.42 2.31
N GLN A 170 7.68 23.61 2.31
CA GLN A 170 7.01 24.89 2.59
C GLN A 170 6.98 25.11 4.10
N PRO A 171 6.75 26.33 4.61
CA PRO A 171 6.67 26.63 6.04
C PRO A 171 5.41 26.00 6.67
N PHE A 172 5.25 24.71 6.47
CA PHE A 172 4.15 23.90 7.00
C PHE A 172 4.66 23.10 8.19
N LYS A 173 4.10 23.39 9.34
CA LYS A 173 4.34 22.68 10.58
C LYS A 173 2.99 22.41 11.24
N LYS A 174 2.58 21.15 11.30
CA LYS A 174 1.28 20.79 11.85
C LYS A 174 1.41 19.67 12.89
N PRO A 175 1.01 19.91 14.14
CA PRO A 175 0.89 18.83 15.12
C PRO A 175 -0.34 17.99 14.81
N VAL A 176 -0.20 16.67 14.90
CA VAL A 176 -1.28 15.69 14.73
C VAL A 176 -1.20 14.64 15.83
N THR A 177 -2.33 14.17 16.30
CA THR A 177 -2.44 13.19 17.37
C THR A 177 -2.74 11.80 16.80
N VAL A 178 -2.01 10.80 17.26
CA VAL A 178 -2.25 9.41 16.87
C VAL A 178 -3.52 8.90 17.53
N THR A 179 -4.53 8.55 16.74
CA THR A 179 -5.84 8.08 17.22
C THR A 179 -6.05 6.58 17.01
N GLY A 180 -5.39 6.01 16.01
CA GLY A 180 -5.55 4.60 15.69
C GLY A 180 -4.28 3.97 15.14
N ILE A 181 -4.15 2.67 15.38
CA ILE A 181 -3.07 1.84 14.85
C ILE A 181 -3.69 0.72 14.05
N LEU A 182 -3.36 0.68 12.77
CA LEU A 182 -3.77 -0.35 11.84
C LEU A 182 -2.69 -1.44 11.74
N LYS A 183 -3.11 -2.63 11.39
CA LYS A 183 -2.19 -3.68 10.96
C LYS A 183 -1.48 -3.25 9.68
N ASP A 184 -0.21 -3.64 9.53
CA ASP A 184 0.54 -3.36 8.31
C ASP A 184 -0.16 -3.95 7.09
N PRO A 185 -0.28 -3.19 5.99
CA PRO A 185 -0.81 -3.70 4.73
C PRO A 185 0.00 -4.92 4.26
N PRO A 186 -0.65 -5.99 3.76
CA PRO A 186 0.07 -7.11 3.20
C PRO A 186 0.85 -6.70 1.95
N ALA A 187 1.94 -7.40 1.64
CA ALA A 187 2.82 -7.07 0.51
C ALA A 187 2.11 -7.08 -0.86
N ASN A 188 0.98 -7.80 -0.96
CA ASN A 188 0.11 -7.85 -2.15
C ASN A 188 -1.08 -6.90 -2.07
N SER A 189 -0.96 -5.79 -1.33
CA SER A 189 -1.93 -4.69 -1.34
C SER A 189 -1.49 -3.58 -2.27
N SER A 190 -2.41 -3.02 -3.03
CA SER A 190 -2.22 -1.81 -3.83
C SER A 190 -2.02 -0.55 -2.98
N PHE A 191 -2.45 -0.61 -1.73
CA PHE A 191 -2.28 0.47 -0.76
C PHE A 191 -1.16 0.12 0.21
N GLN A 192 0.02 0.66 -0.06
CA GLN A 192 1.16 0.57 0.85
C GLN A 192 1.32 1.93 1.56
N PHE A 193 1.19 1.94 2.88
CA PHE A 193 1.30 3.15 3.69
C PHE A 193 1.84 2.85 5.08
N GLU A 194 2.53 3.83 5.66
CA GLU A 194 2.93 3.84 7.07
C GLU A 194 2.04 4.80 7.88
N THR A 195 1.53 5.85 7.23
CA THR A 195 0.81 6.96 7.89
C THR A 195 -0.35 7.41 7.03
N LEU A 196 -1.55 7.48 7.63
CA LEU A 196 -2.76 8.00 7.02
C LEU A 196 -3.19 9.28 7.70
N CYS A 197 -3.33 10.34 6.93
CA CYS A 197 -3.84 11.64 7.38
C CYS A 197 -5.15 11.99 6.67
N PRO A 198 -6.03 12.73 7.34
CA PRO A 198 -7.17 13.33 6.68
C PRO A 198 -6.75 14.23 5.51
N ARG A 199 -7.50 14.18 4.42
CA ARG A 199 -7.20 15.01 3.25
C ARG A 199 -7.17 16.50 3.53
N SER A 200 -7.93 16.98 4.49
CA SER A 200 -7.92 18.38 4.96
C SER A 200 -6.55 18.85 5.47
N LEU A 201 -5.66 17.91 5.81
CA LEU A 201 -4.27 18.17 6.20
C LEU A 201 -3.30 18.19 5.00
N SER A 202 -3.74 17.87 3.78
CA SER A 202 -2.84 17.90 2.63
C SER A 202 -2.28 19.31 2.42
N PRO A 203 -0.96 19.46 2.22
CA PRO A 203 -0.34 20.76 1.94
C PRO A 203 -0.98 21.54 0.79
N CYS A 204 -1.53 20.83 -0.20
CA CYS A 204 -2.29 21.45 -1.29
C CYS A 204 -3.53 22.19 -0.84
N CYS A 205 -4.18 21.77 0.25
CA CYS A 205 -5.35 22.46 0.79
C CYS A 205 -4.98 23.73 1.55
N TRP A 206 -3.71 23.91 1.94
CA TRP A 206 -3.26 25.02 2.75
C TRP A 206 -2.67 26.19 1.94
N THR A 207 -2.01 25.88 0.80
CA THR A 207 -1.38 26.91 -0.04
C THR A 207 -2.39 27.77 -0.79
N THR A 208 -3.64 27.34 -0.91
CA THR A 208 -4.70 28.02 -1.67
C THR A 208 -5.86 28.54 -0.84
N GLY A 209 -5.75 28.52 0.50
CA GLY A 209 -6.81 29.03 1.40
C GLY A 209 -8.09 28.18 1.44
N GLY A 210 -8.05 27.00 0.92
CA GLY A 210 -9.11 26.00 0.85
C GLY A 210 -8.71 24.92 -0.14
N CYS A 211 -9.21 23.70 0.01
CA CYS A 211 -8.95 22.64 -0.94
C CYS A 211 -9.59 23.04 -2.28
N PRO A 212 -8.83 23.50 -3.28
CA PRO A 212 -9.46 23.99 -4.51
C PRO A 212 -10.14 22.80 -5.16
N SER A 213 -11.42 22.97 -5.42
CA SER A 213 -12.21 22.01 -6.20
C SER A 213 -11.66 21.80 -7.62
N THR A 214 -10.59 22.53 -8.03
CA THR A 214 -10.26 22.69 -9.44
C THR A 214 -8.79 22.48 -9.82
N THR A 215 -7.84 22.27 -8.88
CA THR A 215 -6.44 22.14 -9.27
C THR A 215 -5.91 20.73 -8.95
N ALA A 216 -5.41 20.07 -9.99
CA ALA A 216 -4.55 18.89 -9.83
C ALA A 216 -3.28 19.33 -9.06
N CYS A 217 -3.01 18.70 -7.92
CA CYS A 217 -1.70 18.72 -7.28
C CYS A 217 -0.88 17.55 -7.80
#